data_bcad296f7a49bd2d8617fa675728c1b5
#
_entry.id   bcad296f7a49bd2d8617fa675728c1b5
#
_cell.length_a   1.000
_cell.length_b   1.000
_cell.length_c   1.000
_cell.angle_alpha   90.00
_cell.angle_beta   90.00
_cell.angle_gamma   90.00
#
_symmetry.space_group_name_H-M   'P 1'
#
loop_
_entity.id
_entity.type
_entity.pdbx_description
1 polymer ?
#
loop_
_entity_poly.entity_id
_entity_poly.type
_entity_poly.pdbx_seq_one_letter_code
_entity_poly.pdbx_strand_id
1 'polypeptide(L)'
;YVIPDKKYEIGKVTVKTLRSTDAGVAFLVKTCGKTIYHAGDLHNWKMEHVGELINGKMERDYRHQIRKLEGEHINVAFVVLDPRLGEYTDLGLAYFMKNVEADYVFPMHMWQDYSAIEKYKQKCDNHLYTDRIMDIEKENQVFDMDNLK
;
A
#
# COMPACT_ATOMS: atom_id res chain seq x y z
N TYR A 1 -4.99 -11.21 19.18
CA TYR A 1 -5.43 -9.89 18.69
C TYR A 1 -4.23 -8.97 18.62
N VAL A 2 -4.17 -8.14 17.56
CA VAL A 2 -3.18 -7.07 17.41
C VAL A 2 -3.87 -5.72 17.50
N ILE A 3 -3.15 -4.72 18.02
CA ILE A 3 -3.64 -3.33 18.09
C ILE A 3 -2.67 -2.41 17.34
N PRO A 4 -3.11 -1.22 16.91
CA PRO A 4 -2.27 -0.27 16.19
C PRO A 4 -1.04 0.17 16.99
N ASP A 5 0.02 0.55 16.26
CA ASP A 5 1.24 1.17 16.81
C ASP A 5 1.98 0.29 17.83
N LYS A 6 2.00 -1.02 17.57
CA LYS A 6 2.69 -2.01 18.40
C LYS A 6 3.72 -2.81 17.62
N LYS A 7 4.66 -3.38 18.37
CA LYS A 7 5.64 -4.35 17.89
C LYS A 7 5.40 -5.67 18.60
N TYR A 8 5.41 -6.75 17.83
CA TYR A 8 5.27 -8.13 18.30
C TYR A 8 6.46 -8.95 17.82
N GLU A 9 6.98 -9.81 18.69
CA GLU A 9 8.00 -10.80 18.35
C GLU A 9 7.39 -12.19 18.47
N ILE A 10 7.36 -12.94 17.37
CA ILE A 10 6.75 -14.27 17.28
C ILE A 10 7.80 -15.23 16.71
N GLY A 11 8.57 -15.86 17.59
CA GLY A 11 9.71 -16.65 17.17
C GLY A 11 10.76 -15.81 16.43
N LYS A 12 10.98 -16.12 15.16
CA LYS A 12 11.91 -15.36 14.28
C LYS A 12 11.23 -14.28 13.45
N VAL A 13 9.96 -14.00 13.72
CA VAL A 13 9.17 -13.01 12.98
C VAL A 13 8.95 -11.78 13.85
N THR A 14 9.29 -10.62 13.32
CA THR A 14 8.93 -9.32 13.92
C THR A 14 7.75 -8.75 13.16
N VAL A 15 6.70 -8.32 13.86
CA VAL A 15 5.53 -7.66 13.29
C VAL A 15 5.38 -6.29 13.92
N LYS A 16 5.42 -5.23 13.11
CA LYS A 16 4.99 -3.89 13.50
C LYS A 16 3.62 -3.61 12.91
N THR A 17 2.74 -2.99 13.67
CA THR A 17 1.41 -2.59 13.19
C THR A 17 1.33 -1.07 13.08
N LEU A 18 0.65 -0.60 12.04
CA LEU A 18 0.30 0.81 11.86
C LEU A 18 -1.22 0.95 11.99
N ARG A 19 -1.68 2.12 12.41
CA ARG A 19 -3.11 2.43 12.49
C ARG A 19 -3.69 2.52 11.08
N SER A 20 -4.76 1.77 10.82
CA SER A 20 -5.53 1.97 9.59
C SER A 20 -6.30 3.29 9.62
N THR A 21 -6.59 3.81 8.46
CA THR A 21 -7.52 4.94 8.23
C THR A 21 -8.96 4.48 8.05
N ASP A 22 -9.18 3.17 8.01
CA ASP A 22 -10.48 2.52 8.00
C ASP A 22 -10.43 1.35 8.98
N ALA A 23 -10.73 0.12 8.57
CA ALA A 23 -10.76 -1.03 9.47
C ALA A 23 -9.37 -1.61 9.76
N GLY A 24 -9.19 -2.17 10.95
CA GLY A 24 -8.04 -2.98 11.31
C GLY A 24 -6.72 -2.23 11.46
N VAL A 25 -5.65 -2.84 10.98
CA VAL A 25 -4.27 -2.33 11.03
C VAL A 25 -3.52 -2.67 9.73
N ALA A 26 -2.49 -1.87 9.42
CA ALA A 26 -1.48 -2.28 8.46
C ALA A 26 -0.34 -3.02 9.16
N PHE A 27 0.37 -3.87 8.43
CA PHE A 27 1.43 -4.73 8.95
C PHE A 27 2.75 -4.47 8.25
N LEU A 28 3.82 -4.36 9.02
CA LEU A 28 5.20 -4.46 8.55
C LEU A 28 5.82 -5.71 9.20
N VAL A 29 6.07 -6.72 8.40
CA VAL A 29 6.55 -8.04 8.84
C VAL A 29 7.99 -8.23 8.41
N LYS A 30 8.87 -8.55 9.35
CA LYS A 30 10.27 -8.90 9.09
C LYS A 30 10.49 -10.37 9.43
N THR A 31 10.93 -11.15 8.45
CA THR A 31 11.21 -12.58 8.59
C THR A 31 12.22 -13.04 7.54
N CYS A 32 13.11 -13.95 7.90
CA CYS A 32 14.11 -14.53 6.98
C CYS A 32 14.89 -13.50 6.15
N GLY A 33 15.24 -12.36 6.75
CA GLY A 33 15.96 -11.27 6.07
C GLY A 33 15.13 -10.48 5.05
N LYS A 34 13.82 -10.70 4.99
CA LYS A 34 12.88 -9.98 4.12
C LYS A 34 11.94 -9.11 4.95
N THR A 35 11.53 -7.99 4.37
CA THR A 35 10.52 -7.09 4.92
C THR A 35 9.31 -7.07 4.00
N ILE A 36 8.13 -7.34 4.55
CA ILE A 36 6.85 -7.37 3.84
C ILE A 36 5.94 -6.32 4.46
N TYR A 37 5.36 -5.47 3.66
CA TYR A 37 4.32 -4.52 4.08
C TYR A 37 2.96 -4.93 3.52
N HIS A 38 1.93 -4.90 4.35
CA HIS A 38 0.55 -5.10 3.93
C HIS A 38 -0.32 -3.98 4.50
N ALA A 39 -0.86 -3.16 3.64
CA ALA A 39 -1.62 -1.98 4.04
C ALA A 39 -2.92 -2.30 4.80
N GLY A 40 -3.51 -3.51 4.61
CA GLY A 40 -4.89 -3.71 5.03
C GLY A 40 -5.77 -2.65 4.39
N ASP A 41 -6.58 -1.96 5.19
CA ASP A 41 -7.42 -0.85 4.73
C ASP A 41 -6.75 0.54 4.97
N LEU A 42 -5.44 0.58 5.20
CA LEU A 42 -4.72 1.84 5.31
C LEU A 42 -4.55 2.50 3.95
N HIS A 43 -5.37 3.52 3.68
CA HIS A 43 -5.39 4.25 2.41
C HIS A 43 -5.81 5.70 2.61
N ASN A 44 -5.63 6.52 1.58
CA ASN A 44 -6.22 7.86 1.51
C ASN A 44 -7.62 7.77 0.92
N TRP A 45 -8.62 7.49 1.77
CA TRP A 45 -10.03 7.31 1.41
C TRP A 45 -10.73 8.64 1.11
N LYS A 46 -10.10 9.52 0.34
CA LYS A 46 -10.72 10.74 -0.13
C LYS A 46 -11.92 10.41 -1.04
N MET A 47 -13.04 11.11 -0.86
CA MET A 47 -14.27 10.90 -1.62
C MET A 47 -14.85 12.25 -2.05
N GLU A 48 -15.39 12.33 -3.27
CA GLU A 48 -15.92 13.55 -3.87
C GLU A 48 -17.05 14.19 -3.03
N HIS A 49 -17.97 13.36 -2.53
CA HIS A 49 -19.15 13.82 -1.77
C HIS A 49 -18.87 14.10 -0.29
N VAL A 50 -17.62 13.96 0.14
CA VAL A 50 -17.18 14.22 1.50
C VAL A 50 -16.49 15.57 1.55
N GLY A 51 -16.86 16.43 2.54
CA GLY A 51 -16.35 17.78 2.64
C GLY A 51 -14.81 17.84 2.85
N GLU A 52 -14.21 18.96 2.44
CA GLU A 52 -12.75 19.17 2.49
C GLU A 52 -12.13 19.00 3.89
N LEU A 53 -12.89 19.34 4.95
CA LEU A 53 -12.42 19.15 6.34
C LEU A 53 -12.13 17.67 6.64
N ILE A 54 -13.04 16.79 6.26
CA ILE A 54 -12.94 15.34 6.49
C ILE A 54 -11.89 14.74 5.54
N ASN A 55 -11.92 15.11 4.27
CA ASN A 55 -10.93 14.67 3.28
C ASN A 55 -9.51 15.11 3.67
N GLY A 56 -9.34 16.34 4.13
CA GLY A 56 -8.05 16.85 4.59
C GLY A 56 -7.54 16.13 5.85
N LYS A 57 -8.45 15.74 6.78
CA LYS A 57 -8.07 14.91 7.92
C LYS A 57 -7.63 13.51 7.48
N MET A 58 -8.39 12.89 6.60
CA MET A 58 -8.08 11.57 6.02
C MET A 58 -6.69 11.55 5.40
N GLU A 59 -6.37 12.53 4.57
CA GLU A 59 -5.08 12.66 3.92
C GLU A 59 -3.93 12.83 4.93
N ARG A 60 -4.10 13.69 5.95
CA ARG A 60 -3.08 13.87 7.01
C ARG A 60 -2.86 12.59 7.80
N ASP A 61 -3.93 11.88 8.17
CA ASP A 61 -3.86 10.64 8.93
C ASP A 61 -3.14 9.55 8.12
N TYR A 62 -3.48 9.40 6.84
CA TYR A 62 -2.80 8.48 5.93
C TYR A 62 -1.30 8.80 5.81
N ARG A 63 -0.96 10.03 5.46
CA ARG A 63 0.43 10.49 5.32
C ARG A 63 1.22 10.30 6.61
N HIS A 64 0.61 10.54 7.76
CA HIS A 64 1.25 10.30 9.07
C HIS A 64 1.63 8.83 9.25
N GLN A 65 0.76 7.90 8.86
CA GLN A 65 1.08 6.48 8.99
C GLN A 65 2.16 6.04 7.99
N ILE A 66 2.11 6.49 6.74
CA ILE A 66 3.11 6.12 5.73
C ILE A 66 4.51 6.63 6.10
N ARG A 67 4.63 7.82 6.71
CA ARG A 67 5.92 8.31 7.19
C ARG A 67 6.60 7.40 8.22
N LYS A 68 5.85 6.58 8.94
CA LYS A 68 6.43 5.58 9.87
C LYS A 68 7.20 4.46 9.16
N LEU A 69 7.08 4.36 7.84
CA LEU A 69 7.83 3.44 6.98
C LEU A 69 9.11 4.07 6.41
N GLU A 70 9.36 5.37 6.66
CA GLU A 70 10.58 6.04 6.21
C GLU A 70 11.82 5.33 6.76
N GLY A 71 12.81 5.07 5.88
CA GLY A 71 14.03 4.35 6.21
C GLY A 71 13.89 2.82 6.30
N GLU A 72 12.69 2.28 6.13
CA GLU A 72 12.52 0.84 5.94
C GLU A 72 12.72 0.47 4.47
N HIS A 73 13.54 -0.53 4.19
CA HIS A 73 13.59 -1.17 2.88
C HIS A 73 12.58 -2.32 2.85
N ILE A 74 11.61 -2.24 1.95
CA ILE A 74 10.50 -3.20 1.85
C ILE A 74 10.71 -4.06 0.60
N ASN A 75 10.83 -5.37 0.77
CA ASN A 75 10.98 -6.26 -0.39
C ASN A 75 9.66 -6.45 -1.13
N VAL A 76 8.56 -6.59 -0.40
CA VAL A 76 7.22 -6.77 -0.99
C VAL A 76 6.22 -5.88 -0.26
N ALA A 77 5.47 -5.08 -1.00
CA ALA A 77 4.42 -4.24 -0.46
C ALA A 77 3.07 -4.54 -1.12
N PHE A 78 2.04 -4.74 -0.32
CA PHE A 78 0.66 -4.79 -0.75
C PHE A 78 -0.03 -3.48 -0.41
N VAL A 79 -0.40 -2.68 -1.43
CA VAL A 79 -0.88 -1.31 -1.27
C VAL A 79 -2.24 -1.14 -1.94
N VAL A 80 -3.14 -0.40 -1.30
CA VAL A 80 -4.50 -0.19 -1.81
C VAL A 80 -4.50 0.65 -3.08
N LEU A 81 -5.24 0.18 -4.09
CA LEU A 81 -5.61 0.90 -5.32
C LEU A 81 -7.10 0.58 -5.59
N ASP A 82 -8.01 1.41 -5.06
CA ASP A 82 -9.44 1.12 -5.10
C ASP A 82 -10.16 1.96 -6.16
N PRO A 83 -10.58 1.36 -7.29
CA PRO A 83 -11.21 2.10 -8.40
C PRO A 83 -12.56 2.73 -8.05
N ARG A 84 -13.20 2.33 -6.94
CA ARG A 84 -14.46 2.94 -6.48
C ARG A 84 -14.30 4.39 -6.03
N LEU A 85 -13.06 4.83 -5.78
CA LEU A 85 -12.76 6.22 -5.40
C LEU A 85 -12.70 7.18 -6.61
N GLY A 86 -12.93 6.70 -7.82
CA GLY A 86 -12.97 7.53 -9.02
C GLY A 86 -11.65 8.26 -9.27
N GLU A 87 -11.68 9.59 -9.32
CA GLU A 87 -10.48 10.41 -9.55
C GLU A 87 -9.47 10.36 -8.40
N TYR A 88 -9.86 9.88 -7.22
CA TYR A 88 -9.01 9.76 -6.03
C TYR A 88 -8.39 8.37 -5.84
N THR A 89 -8.63 7.45 -6.77
CA THR A 89 -8.18 6.05 -6.74
C THR A 89 -6.70 5.88 -6.40
N ASP A 90 -5.86 6.71 -6.97
CA ASP A 90 -4.40 6.56 -6.94
C ASP A 90 -3.69 7.39 -5.85
N LEU A 91 -4.40 8.26 -5.13
CA LEU A 91 -3.78 9.20 -4.17
C LEU A 91 -2.90 8.50 -3.12
N GLY A 92 -3.38 7.39 -2.57
CA GLY A 92 -2.63 6.66 -1.56
C GLY A 92 -1.42 5.95 -2.16
N LEU A 93 -1.61 5.21 -3.26
CA LEU A 93 -0.51 4.51 -3.93
C LEU A 93 0.56 5.50 -4.42
N ALA A 94 0.17 6.61 -5.03
CA ALA A 94 1.11 7.63 -5.49
C ALA A 94 1.95 8.21 -4.34
N TYR A 95 1.32 8.49 -3.20
CA TYR A 95 2.05 8.97 -2.03
C TYR A 95 3.00 7.91 -1.46
N PHE A 96 2.57 6.64 -1.39
CA PHE A 96 3.41 5.52 -0.97
C PHE A 96 4.64 5.38 -1.88
N MET A 97 4.45 5.29 -3.20
CA MET A 97 5.52 5.12 -4.17
C MET A 97 6.57 6.23 -4.13
N LYS A 98 6.15 7.45 -3.79
CA LYS A 98 7.04 8.62 -3.69
C LYS A 98 7.89 8.63 -2.42
N ASN A 99 7.40 8.04 -1.32
CA ASN A 99 7.98 8.24 0.01
C ASN A 99 8.53 6.95 0.65
N VAL A 100 8.24 5.79 0.08
CA VAL A 100 8.63 4.48 0.64
C VAL A 100 9.47 3.71 -0.37
N GLU A 101 10.59 3.17 0.10
CA GLU A 101 11.43 2.29 -0.69
C GLU A 101 10.88 0.87 -0.66
N ALA A 102 10.42 0.38 -1.83
CA ALA A 102 9.91 -0.98 -1.99
C ALA A 102 10.41 -1.58 -3.31
N ASP A 103 10.83 -2.87 -3.29
CA ASP A 103 11.29 -3.56 -4.49
C ASP A 103 10.12 -3.91 -5.41
N TYR A 104 9.07 -4.53 -4.83
CA TYR A 104 7.88 -4.96 -5.55
C TYR A 104 6.61 -4.48 -4.84
N VAL A 105 5.71 -3.86 -5.59
CA VAL A 105 4.44 -3.33 -5.07
C VAL A 105 3.28 -4.02 -5.77
N PHE A 106 2.45 -4.68 -5.00
CA PHE A 106 1.25 -5.37 -5.45
C PHE A 106 0.01 -4.53 -5.09
N PRO A 107 -0.65 -3.91 -6.08
CA PRO A 107 -1.92 -3.24 -5.85
C PRO A 107 -2.99 -4.23 -5.38
N MET A 108 -3.80 -3.82 -4.43
CA MET A 108 -4.93 -4.60 -3.93
C MET A 108 -6.18 -3.74 -3.77
N HIS A 109 -7.32 -4.32 -3.37
CA HIS A 109 -8.63 -3.64 -3.31
C HIS A 109 -9.24 -3.27 -4.67
N MET A 110 -8.80 -3.89 -5.76
CA MET A 110 -9.26 -3.54 -7.10
C MET A 110 -10.62 -4.11 -7.49
N TRP A 111 -11.19 -4.99 -6.66
CA TRP A 111 -12.52 -5.57 -6.90
C TRP A 111 -12.67 -6.21 -8.30
N GLN A 112 -11.63 -6.90 -8.75
CA GLN A 112 -11.51 -7.52 -10.09
C GLN A 112 -11.38 -6.51 -11.25
N ASP A 113 -11.35 -5.20 -11.00
CA ASP A 113 -10.97 -4.20 -12.02
C ASP A 113 -9.45 -4.03 -12.07
N TYR A 114 -8.77 -5.03 -12.62
CA TYR A 114 -7.31 -5.00 -12.78
C TYR A 114 -6.81 -3.92 -13.74
N SER A 115 -7.71 -3.35 -14.57
CA SER A 115 -7.37 -2.23 -15.45
C SER A 115 -6.96 -0.95 -14.67
N ALA A 116 -7.29 -0.88 -13.38
CA ALA A 116 -6.86 0.21 -12.50
C ALA A 116 -5.32 0.35 -12.44
N ILE A 117 -4.59 -0.75 -12.54
CA ILE A 117 -3.10 -0.75 -12.54
C ILE A 117 -2.59 -0.03 -13.79
N GLU A 118 -3.07 -0.42 -14.96
CA GLU A 118 -2.64 0.19 -16.22
C GLU A 118 -3.01 1.68 -16.26
N LYS A 119 -4.24 2.02 -15.86
CA LYS A 119 -4.70 3.43 -15.76
C LYS A 119 -3.78 4.25 -14.85
N TYR A 120 -3.37 3.69 -13.71
CA TYR A 120 -2.44 4.36 -12.81
C TYR A 120 -1.07 4.55 -13.46
N LYS A 121 -0.51 3.50 -14.08
CA LYS A 121 0.80 3.58 -14.76
C LYS A 121 0.82 4.61 -15.88
N GLN A 122 -0.27 4.71 -16.66
CA GLN A 122 -0.40 5.69 -17.74
C GLN A 122 -0.52 7.14 -17.22
N LYS A 123 -1.15 7.34 -16.06
CA LYS A 123 -1.32 8.64 -15.42
C LYS A 123 -0.07 9.10 -14.67
N CYS A 124 0.81 8.17 -14.32
CA CYS A 124 1.98 8.45 -13.50
C CYS A 124 3.05 9.18 -14.32
N ASP A 125 3.33 10.43 -13.98
CA ASP A 125 4.37 11.25 -14.63
C ASP A 125 5.79 10.74 -14.35
N ASN A 126 5.95 9.86 -13.37
CA ASN A 126 7.24 9.37 -12.95
C ASN A 126 7.40 7.86 -13.23
N HIS A 127 7.88 7.55 -14.41
CA HIS A 127 8.17 6.18 -14.85
C HIS A 127 9.17 5.43 -13.95
N LEU A 128 9.91 6.13 -13.07
CA LEU A 128 10.87 5.51 -12.15
C LEU A 128 10.23 4.56 -11.13
N TYR A 129 8.92 4.66 -10.89
CA TYR A 129 8.21 3.79 -9.95
C TYR A 129 7.41 2.69 -10.62
N THR A 130 7.00 2.88 -11.86
CA THR A 130 6.02 2.00 -12.53
C THR A 130 6.54 0.58 -12.69
N ASP A 131 7.86 0.41 -12.89
CA ASP A 131 8.49 -0.89 -13.03
C ASP A 131 8.44 -1.75 -11.75
N ARG A 132 8.24 -1.11 -10.60
CA ARG A 132 8.09 -1.79 -9.31
C ARG A 132 6.65 -2.21 -9.01
N ILE A 133 5.69 -1.70 -9.77
CA ILE A 133 4.27 -2.03 -9.61
C ILE A 133 3.95 -3.25 -10.46
N MET A 134 3.54 -4.31 -9.78
CA MET A 134 3.27 -5.60 -10.40
C MET A 134 1.94 -5.57 -11.15
N ASP A 135 1.94 -6.13 -12.36
CA ASP A 135 0.73 -6.29 -13.15
C ASP A 135 -0.03 -7.55 -12.70
N ILE A 136 -1.21 -7.31 -12.13
CA ILE A 136 -2.12 -8.38 -11.71
C ILE A 136 -3.26 -8.43 -12.72
N GLU A 137 -3.47 -9.61 -13.33
CA GLU A 137 -4.44 -9.81 -14.40
C GLU A 137 -5.61 -10.72 -13.98
N LYS A 138 -5.44 -11.49 -12.93
CA LYS A 138 -6.43 -12.47 -12.47
C LYS A 138 -6.27 -12.85 -11.01
N GLU A 139 -7.34 -13.39 -10.45
CA GLU A 139 -7.30 -14.04 -9.13
C GLU A 139 -6.33 -15.22 -9.10
N ASN A 140 -5.72 -15.45 -7.95
CA ASN A 140 -4.78 -16.54 -7.71
C ASN A 140 -3.56 -16.54 -8.67
N GLN A 141 -3.20 -15.39 -9.22
CA GLN A 141 -1.96 -15.25 -9.99
C GLN A 141 -0.76 -15.47 -9.08
N VAL A 142 0.18 -16.29 -9.52
CA VAL A 142 1.41 -16.60 -8.79
C VAL A 142 2.56 -15.82 -9.37
N PHE A 143 3.35 -15.21 -8.51
CA PHE A 143 4.58 -14.50 -8.84
C PHE A 143 5.76 -15.23 -8.22
N ASP A 144 6.72 -15.60 -9.04
CA ASP A 144 7.98 -16.18 -8.57
C ASP A 144 8.95 -15.05 -8.25
N MET A 145 9.10 -14.75 -6.97
CA MET A 145 9.90 -13.60 -6.49
C MET A 145 11.40 -13.78 -6.75
N ASP A 146 11.89 -14.99 -6.96
CA ASP A 146 13.31 -15.26 -7.26
C ASP A 146 13.64 -14.99 -8.73
N ASN A 147 12.63 -14.95 -9.60
CA ASN A 147 12.73 -14.71 -11.04
C ASN A 147 12.16 -13.37 -11.51
N LEU A 148 11.66 -12.53 -10.61
CA LEU A 148 11.27 -11.16 -10.93
C LEU A 148 12.55 -10.31 -11.14
N LYS A 149 12.71 -9.81 -12.35
CA LYS A 149 13.78 -8.90 -12.74
C LYS A 149 13.24 -7.49 -12.90
#